data_f73b3e16fc6b896292b074469da85528
#
_entry.id   f73b3e16fc6b896292b074469da85528
#
_cell.length_a   1.000
_cell.length_b   1.000
_cell.length_c   1.000
_cell.angle_alpha   90.00
_cell.angle_beta   90.00
_cell.angle_gamma   90.00
#
_symmetry.space_group_name_H-M   'P 1'
#
loop_
_entity.id
_entity.type
_entity.pdbx_description
1 polymer ?
#
loop_
_entity_poly.entity_id
_entity_poly.type
_entity_poly.pdbx_seq_one_letter_code
_entity_poly.pdbx_strand_id
1 'polypeptide(L)'
;MIIIAPYQSPCGTLVLGDWNGALCMCDWLHGRFHARTLQRLLRHTRARDFVNGDSLVIDMARRQLDEYFARIRRNFDIPLLYAGTEFQTRVWDALRNVVYGSDKSYSDLALDAGLPAGVRAVANAVGANAMSVIIPCHRIIGSDGRLTGYAGGLEAKRYLLELERHSNRL
;
A
#
# COMPACT_ATOMS: atom_id res chain seq x y z
N MET A 1 13.27 -14.70 -10.26
CA MET A 1 13.55 -13.97 -9.00
C MET A 1 12.77 -12.67 -9.01
N ILE A 2 12.33 -12.19 -7.86
CA ILE A 2 11.74 -10.86 -7.72
C ILE A 2 12.89 -9.86 -7.55
N ILE A 3 12.94 -8.82 -8.37
CA ILE A 3 13.93 -7.74 -8.21
C ILE A 3 13.42 -6.81 -7.11
N ILE A 4 14.29 -6.49 -6.14
CA ILE A 4 13.93 -5.58 -5.04
C ILE A 4 14.93 -4.44 -4.90
N ALA A 5 14.43 -3.28 -4.49
CA ALA A 5 15.26 -2.12 -4.19
C ALA A 5 14.65 -1.28 -3.04
N PRO A 6 15.48 -0.70 -2.17
CA PRO A 6 15.00 0.20 -1.13
C PRO A 6 14.58 1.55 -1.71
N TYR A 7 13.62 2.19 -1.02
CA TYR A 7 13.21 3.56 -1.25
C TYR A 7 13.12 4.30 0.08
N GLN A 8 13.87 5.40 0.21
CA GLN A 8 13.86 6.24 1.40
C GLN A 8 12.76 7.28 1.31
N SER A 9 11.68 7.09 2.06
CA SER A 9 10.62 8.09 2.17
C SER A 9 10.83 9.00 3.38
N PRO A 10 10.16 10.17 3.44
CA PRO A 10 10.23 11.05 4.62
C PRO A 10 9.74 10.42 5.93
N CYS A 11 8.97 9.34 5.85
CA CYS A 11 8.38 8.68 7.02
C CYS A 11 8.80 7.21 7.20
N GLY A 12 9.86 6.78 6.52
CA GLY A 12 10.43 5.44 6.68
C GLY A 12 10.91 4.82 5.37
N THR A 13 11.62 3.71 5.47
CA THR A 13 12.14 2.98 4.31
C THR A 13 11.09 2.00 3.79
N LEU A 14 10.81 2.09 2.50
CA LEU A 14 10.02 1.12 1.74
C LEU A 14 10.93 0.20 0.93
N VAL A 15 10.46 -1.00 0.66
CA VAL A 15 11.08 -1.92 -0.30
C VAL A 15 10.15 -2.07 -1.49
N LEU A 16 10.66 -1.71 -2.66
CA LEU A 16 9.97 -1.87 -3.94
C LEU A 16 10.29 -3.23 -4.53
N GLY A 17 9.34 -3.89 -5.15
CA GLY A 17 9.55 -5.19 -5.76
C GLY A 17 8.95 -5.29 -7.16
N ASP A 18 9.72 -5.78 -8.11
CA ASP A 18 9.31 -6.04 -9.49
C ASP A 18 9.22 -7.54 -9.76
N TRP A 19 8.12 -7.94 -10.35
CA TRP A 19 7.94 -9.25 -10.96
C TRP A 19 7.45 -9.10 -12.40
N ASN A 20 8.34 -9.43 -13.34
CA ASN A 20 8.05 -9.40 -14.79
C ASN A 20 7.49 -8.06 -15.30
N GLY A 21 8.01 -6.94 -14.81
CA GLY A 21 7.60 -5.60 -15.25
C GLY A 21 6.37 -5.04 -14.56
N ALA A 22 5.86 -5.71 -13.53
CA ALA A 22 4.80 -5.19 -12.67
C ALA A 22 5.28 -5.04 -11.22
N LEU A 23 4.93 -3.94 -10.59
CA LEU A 23 5.23 -3.72 -9.18
C LEU A 23 4.39 -4.69 -8.34
N CYS A 24 5.07 -5.57 -7.62
CA CYS A 24 4.44 -6.57 -6.75
C CYS A 24 4.59 -6.24 -5.26
N MET A 25 5.43 -5.26 -4.93
CA MET A 25 5.68 -4.83 -3.55
C MET A 25 6.06 -3.35 -3.49
N CYS A 26 5.48 -2.65 -2.53
CA CYS A 26 5.90 -1.37 -1.98
C CYS A 26 5.59 -1.45 -0.48
N ASP A 27 6.47 -2.09 0.30
CA ASP A 27 6.19 -2.47 1.68
C ASP A 27 7.23 -1.89 2.64
N TRP A 28 6.82 -1.60 3.87
CA TRP A 28 7.69 -1.04 4.89
C TRP A 28 8.75 -2.06 5.31
N LEU A 29 10.03 -1.70 5.18
CA LEU A 29 11.18 -2.58 5.51
C LEU A 29 11.09 -3.17 6.93
N HIS A 30 10.67 -2.36 7.90
CA HIS A 30 10.50 -2.76 9.29
C HIS A 30 9.02 -2.93 9.66
N GLY A 31 8.16 -3.15 8.65
CA GLY A 31 6.73 -3.33 8.84
C GLY A 31 6.41 -4.64 9.57
N ARG A 32 5.39 -4.58 10.41
CA ARG A 32 4.92 -5.73 11.22
C ARG A 32 4.66 -7.00 10.39
N PHE A 33 4.25 -6.85 9.13
CA PHE A 33 3.87 -7.98 8.28
C PHE A 33 4.83 -8.23 7.13
N HIS A 34 5.97 -7.54 7.08
CA HIS A 34 6.93 -7.63 5.97
C HIS A 34 7.34 -9.05 5.64
N ALA A 35 7.75 -9.85 6.64
CA ALA A 35 8.14 -11.26 6.42
C ALA A 35 7.01 -12.10 5.81
N ARG A 36 5.75 -11.89 6.22
CA ARG A 36 4.58 -12.58 5.64
C ARG A 36 4.33 -12.15 4.19
N THR A 37 4.53 -10.87 3.90
CA THR A 37 4.44 -10.32 2.54
C THR A 37 5.43 -11.00 1.62
N LEU A 38 6.70 -11.09 2.01
CA LEU A 38 7.75 -11.77 1.24
C LEU A 38 7.39 -13.23 0.93
N GLN A 39 6.97 -14.00 1.95
CA GLN A 39 6.56 -15.39 1.77
C GLN A 39 5.36 -15.53 0.84
N ARG A 40 4.38 -14.64 0.94
CA ARG A 40 3.19 -14.64 0.08
C ARG A 40 3.56 -14.34 -1.38
N LEU A 41 4.46 -13.38 -1.60
CA LEU A 41 4.97 -13.03 -2.92
C LEU A 41 5.66 -14.21 -3.60
N LEU A 42 6.59 -14.89 -2.93
CA LEU A 42 7.27 -16.06 -3.48
C LEU A 42 6.28 -17.17 -3.86
N ARG A 43 5.30 -17.46 -2.99
CA ARG A 43 4.27 -18.47 -3.28
C ARG A 43 3.38 -18.09 -4.47
N HIS A 44 2.95 -16.84 -4.54
CA HIS A 44 2.03 -16.37 -5.58
C HIS A 44 2.71 -16.30 -6.96
N THR A 45 3.94 -15.77 -7.00
CA THR A 45 4.70 -15.59 -8.24
C THR A 45 5.46 -16.87 -8.67
N ARG A 46 5.59 -17.85 -7.76
CA ARG A 46 6.47 -19.01 -7.90
C ARG A 46 7.94 -18.63 -8.14
N ALA A 47 8.32 -17.42 -7.76
CA ALA A 47 9.70 -16.98 -7.77
C ALA A 47 10.51 -17.79 -6.75
N ARG A 48 11.77 -18.08 -7.10
CA ARG A 48 12.67 -18.86 -6.23
C ARG A 48 13.21 -18.02 -5.07
N ASP A 49 13.47 -16.72 -5.33
CA ASP A 49 14.11 -15.83 -4.37
C ASP A 49 13.95 -14.36 -4.78
N PHE A 50 14.49 -13.49 -3.96
CA PHE A 50 14.64 -12.06 -4.21
C PHE A 50 16.08 -11.74 -4.64
N VAL A 51 16.26 -10.72 -5.46
CA VAL A 51 17.57 -10.22 -5.87
C VAL A 51 17.57 -8.70 -5.82
N ASN A 52 18.62 -8.11 -5.26
CA ASN A 52 18.79 -6.67 -5.28
C ASN A 52 19.07 -6.20 -6.70
N GLY A 53 18.41 -5.13 -7.13
CA GLY A 53 18.59 -4.57 -8.46
C GLY A 53 17.58 -3.49 -8.76
N ASP A 54 17.72 -2.91 -9.93
CA ASP A 54 16.82 -1.89 -10.47
C ASP A 54 16.06 -2.42 -11.69
N SER A 55 14.92 -1.82 -11.98
CA SER A 55 14.11 -2.11 -13.16
C SER A 55 13.28 -0.90 -13.55
N LEU A 56 12.75 -0.90 -14.77
CA LEU A 56 11.92 0.21 -15.26
C LEU A 56 10.72 0.49 -14.36
N VAL A 57 10.06 -0.55 -13.84
CA VAL A 57 8.89 -0.37 -12.96
C VAL A 57 9.29 0.12 -11.57
N ILE A 58 10.46 -0.28 -11.04
CA ILE A 58 11.01 0.24 -9.80
C ILE A 58 11.37 1.72 -9.96
N ASP A 59 12.00 2.11 -11.06
CA ASP A 59 12.33 3.51 -11.34
C ASP A 59 11.08 4.36 -11.53
N MET A 60 10.06 3.82 -12.19
CA MET A 60 8.75 4.46 -12.30
C MET A 60 8.12 4.67 -10.91
N ALA A 61 8.17 3.66 -10.05
CA ALA A 61 7.64 3.75 -8.70
C ALA A 61 8.39 4.80 -7.86
N ARG A 62 9.72 4.83 -7.91
CA ARG A 62 10.54 5.84 -7.22
C ARG A 62 10.14 7.25 -7.64
N ARG A 63 10.11 7.53 -8.95
CA ARG A 63 9.72 8.83 -9.47
C ARG A 63 8.33 9.24 -9.00
N GLN A 64 7.34 8.34 -9.09
CA GLN A 64 5.98 8.67 -8.69
C GLN A 64 5.82 8.84 -7.17
N LEU A 65 6.59 8.10 -6.37
CA LEU A 65 6.66 8.31 -4.92
C LEU A 65 7.33 9.65 -4.57
N ASP A 66 8.41 10.03 -5.27
CA ASP A 66 9.05 11.35 -5.09
C ASP A 66 8.05 12.48 -5.39
N GLU A 67 7.31 12.37 -6.49
CA GLU A 67 6.25 13.33 -6.86
C GLU A 67 5.11 13.36 -5.81
N TYR A 68 4.73 12.20 -5.27
CA TYR A 68 3.70 12.10 -4.22
C TYR A 68 4.16 12.81 -2.93
N PHE A 69 5.36 12.52 -2.45
CA PHE A 69 5.90 13.16 -1.25
C PHE A 69 6.20 14.65 -1.45
N ALA A 70 6.48 15.07 -2.68
CA ALA A 70 6.56 16.49 -3.07
C ALA A 70 5.18 17.17 -3.26
N ARG A 71 4.06 16.45 -3.04
CA ARG A 71 2.66 16.92 -3.22
C ARG A 71 2.30 17.30 -4.66
N ILE A 72 3.07 16.79 -5.64
CA ILE A 72 2.83 17.03 -7.08
C ILE A 72 1.84 15.98 -7.61
N ARG A 73 1.96 14.73 -7.14
CA ARG A 73 1.16 13.59 -7.57
C ARG A 73 0.13 13.18 -6.53
N ARG A 74 -1.07 12.84 -6.97
CA ARG A 74 -2.16 12.34 -6.10
C ARG A 74 -2.55 10.89 -6.41
N ASN A 75 -2.29 10.42 -7.64
CA ASN A 75 -2.64 9.07 -8.11
C ASN A 75 -1.43 8.40 -8.74
N PHE A 76 -1.36 7.07 -8.63
CA PHE A 76 -0.31 6.25 -9.21
C PHE A 76 -0.82 5.51 -10.45
N ASP A 77 0.00 5.48 -11.50
CA ASP A 77 -0.27 4.80 -12.78
C ASP A 77 0.80 3.74 -13.10
N ILE A 78 1.20 2.99 -12.09
CA ILE A 78 2.21 1.93 -12.17
C ILE A 78 1.49 0.60 -12.46
N PRO A 79 2.01 -0.26 -13.36
CA PRO A 79 1.53 -1.62 -13.48
C PRO A 79 1.68 -2.39 -12.17
N LEU A 80 0.58 -2.92 -11.61
CA LEU A 80 0.56 -3.61 -10.32
C LEU A 80 0.25 -5.09 -10.49
N LEU A 81 0.93 -5.92 -9.72
CA LEU A 81 0.61 -7.33 -9.51
C LEU A 81 0.11 -7.55 -8.09
N TYR A 82 -1.13 -7.97 -7.94
CA TYR A 82 -1.71 -8.32 -6.65
C TYR A 82 -1.39 -9.77 -6.27
N ALA A 83 -0.57 -9.94 -5.24
CA ALA A 83 -0.30 -11.25 -4.65
C ALA A 83 -1.26 -11.51 -3.48
N GLY A 84 -2.50 -11.79 -3.78
CA GLY A 84 -3.55 -11.99 -2.77
C GLY A 84 -4.65 -12.92 -3.23
N THR A 85 -5.58 -13.22 -2.31
CA THR A 85 -6.81 -13.94 -2.61
C THR A 85 -7.78 -13.03 -3.36
N GLU A 86 -8.81 -13.60 -3.99
CA GLU A 86 -9.89 -12.84 -4.63
C GLU A 86 -10.55 -11.85 -3.64
N PHE A 87 -10.79 -12.29 -2.41
CA PHE A 87 -11.31 -11.43 -1.34
C PHE A 87 -10.39 -10.23 -1.06
N GLN A 88 -9.07 -10.47 -0.92
CA GLN A 88 -8.09 -9.41 -0.68
C GLN A 88 -8.02 -8.44 -1.86
N THR A 89 -7.99 -8.95 -3.09
CA THR A 89 -7.96 -8.13 -4.31
C THR A 89 -9.18 -7.21 -4.38
N ARG A 90 -10.34 -7.72 -4.05
CA ARG A 90 -11.59 -6.93 -4.01
C ARG A 90 -11.54 -5.80 -2.99
N VAL A 91 -10.95 -6.05 -1.82
CA VAL A 91 -10.73 -5.00 -0.80
C VAL A 91 -9.70 -3.96 -1.28
N TRP A 92 -8.61 -4.41 -1.91
CA TRP A 92 -7.57 -3.50 -2.42
C TRP A 92 -8.06 -2.65 -3.59
N ASP A 93 -8.94 -3.17 -4.44
CA ASP A 93 -9.61 -2.38 -5.48
C ASP A 93 -10.52 -1.30 -4.89
N ALA A 94 -11.26 -1.63 -3.82
CA ALA A 94 -12.05 -0.64 -3.09
C ALA A 94 -11.18 0.45 -2.43
N LEU A 95 -10.01 0.07 -1.87
CA LEU A 95 -9.04 1.02 -1.32
C LEU A 95 -8.55 2.03 -2.36
N ARG A 96 -8.30 1.62 -3.60
CA ARG A 96 -7.85 2.51 -4.68
C ARG A 96 -8.85 3.63 -5.00
N ASN A 97 -10.12 3.43 -4.70
CA ASN A 97 -11.18 4.42 -4.92
C ASN A 97 -11.33 5.41 -3.76
N VAL A 98 -10.61 5.23 -2.64
CA VAL A 98 -10.61 6.20 -1.55
C VAL A 98 -9.86 7.45 -1.97
N VAL A 99 -10.56 8.58 -1.99
CA VAL A 99 -10.06 9.83 -2.55
C VAL A 99 -8.86 10.37 -1.76
N TYR A 100 -7.88 10.92 -2.47
CA TYR A 100 -6.72 11.59 -1.90
C TYR A 100 -7.14 12.72 -0.95
N GLY A 101 -6.54 12.76 0.24
CA GLY A 101 -6.84 13.76 1.28
C GLY A 101 -8.13 13.50 2.05
N SER A 102 -8.81 12.39 1.78
CA SER A 102 -9.96 11.91 2.56
C SER A 102 -9.60 10.68 3.39
N ASP A 103 -10.48 10.30 4.29
CA ASP A 103 -10.41 9.06 5.04
C ASP A 103 -11.78 8.36 5.07
N LYS A 104 -11.76 7.06 5.35
CA LYS A 104 -12.96 6.23 5.52
C LYS A 104 -12.80 5.31 6.71
N SER A 105 -13.92 4.88 7.28
CA SER A 105 -13.92 3.82 8.27
C SER A 105 -13.76 2.44 7.61
N TYR A 106 -13.36 1.42 8.38
CA TYR A 106 -13.36 0.03 7.92
C TYR A 106 -14.75 -0.44 7.51
N SER A 107 -15.80 0.03 8.20
CA SER A 107 -17.20 -0.28 7.87
C SER A 107 -17.61 0.31 6.52
N ASP A 108 -17.24 1.56 6.23
CA ASP A 108 -17.52 2.19 4.94
C ASP A 108 -16.77 1.48 3.81
N LEU A 109 -15.51 1.12 4.04
CA LEU A 109 -14.73 0.35 3.06
C LEU A 109 -15.37 -1.03 2.79
N ALA A 110 -15.88 -1.69 3.84
CA ALA A 110 -16.58 -2.97 3.69
C ALA A 110 -17.85 -2.83 2.84
N LEU A 111 -18.61 -1.76 3.02
CA LEU A 111 -19.76 -1.43 2.16
C LEU A 111 -19.34 -1.21 0.71
N ASP A 112 -18.31 -0.39 0.47
CA ASP A 112 -17.77 -0.12 -0.86
C ASP A 112 -17.28 -1.38 -1.58
N ALA A 113 -16.68 -2.31 -0.84
CA ALA A 113 -16.23 -3.59 -1.34
C ALA A 113 -17.37 -4.61 -1.55
N GLY A 114 -18.62 -4.27 -1.17
CA GLY A 114 -19.76 -5.19 -1.21
C GLY A 114 -19.67 -6.31 -0.18
N LEU A 115 -19.05 -6.06 0.96
CA LEU A 115 -18.78 -7.02 2.05
C LEU A 115 -19.25 -6.48 3.41
N PRO A 116 -20.49 -5.99 3.55
CA PRO A 116 -20.94 -5.24 4.72
C PRO A 116 -20.88 -6.03 6.03
N ALA A 117 -21.06 -7.35 5.98
CA ALA A 117 -21.00 -8.23 7.15
C ALA A 117 -19.57 -8.66 7.51
N GLY A 118 -18.56 -8.31 6.69
CA GLY A 118 -17.19 -8.82 6.79
C GLY A 118 -16.18 -7.79 7.30
N VAL A 119 -16.54 -6.83 8.13
CA VAL A 119 -15.67 -5.71 8.54
C VAL A 119 -14.33 -6.19 9.12
N ARG A 120 -14.32 -7.23 9.97
CA ARG A 120 -13.07 -7.79 10.52
C ARG A 120 -12.19 -8.42 9.43
N ALA A 121 -12.78 -9.18 8.51
CA ALA A 121 -12.06 -9.78 7.40
C ALA A 121 -11.52 -8.70 6.43
N VAL A 122 -12.31 -7.64 6.20
CA VAL A 122 -11.88 -6.48 5.42
C VAL A 122 -10.68 -5.78 6.10
N ALA A 123 -10.73 -5.57 7.42
CA ALA A 123 -9.61 -4.99 8.17
C ALA A 123 -8.34 -5.85 8.06
N ASN A 124 -8.46 -7.17 8.10
CA ASN A 124 -7.33 -8.09 7.89
C ASN A 124 -6.77 -7.97 6.45
N ALA A 125 -7.64 -7.85 5.45
CA ALA A 125 -7.23 -7.66 4.06
C ALA A 125 -6.52 -6.31 3.85
N VAL A 126 -6.99 -5.24 4.50
CA VAL A 126 -6.32 -3.93 4.53
C VAL A 126 -4.90 -4.07 5.09
N GLY A 127 -4.75 -4.78 6.23
CA GLY A 127 -3.43 -5.04 6.84
C GLY A 127 -2.52 -5.93 6.00
N ALA A 128 -3.05 -6.72 5.08
CA ALA A 128 -2.30 -7.56 4.16
C ALA A 128 -1.84 -6.84 2.87
N ASN A 129 -2.18 -5.57 2.69
CA ASN A 129 -1.78 -4.78 1.53
C ASN A 129 -0.24 -4.70 1.43
N ALA A 130 0.32 -5.20 0.32
CA ALA A 130 1.75 -5.17 0.03
C ALA A 130 2.19 -3.92 -0.76
N MET A 131 1.26 -2.99 -1.04
CA MET A 131 1.47 -1.80 -1.87
C MET A 131 1.20 -0.53 -1.05
N SER A 132 1.86 -0.39 0.10
CA SER A 132 1.71 0.79 0.96
C SER A 132 1.92 2.08 0.19
N VAL A 133 1.18 3.11 0.52
CA VAL A 133 1.12 4.42 -0.16
C VAL A 133 0.41 4.34 -1.52
N ILE A 134 0.82 3.44 -2.40
CA ILE A 134 0.27 3.28 -3.77
C ILE A 134 -1.19 2.82 -3.71
N ILE A 135 -1.47 1.81 -2.88
CA ILE A 135 -2.84 1.43 -2.49
C ILE A 135 -3.08 2.02 -1.11
N PRO A 136 -3.94 3.01 -0.97
CA PRO A 136 -3.95 3.93 0.17
C PRO A 136 -4.62 3.36 1.43
N CYS A 137 -4.08 2.26 1.97
CA CYS A 137 -4.58 1.69 3.22
C CYS A 137 -4.40 2.63 4.44
N HIS A 138 -3.51 3.62 4.35
CA HIS A 138 -3.36 4.67 5.37
C HIS A 138 -4.60 5.57 5.49
N ARG A 139 -5.48 5.62 4.47
CA ARG A 139 -6.74 6.40 4.50
C ARG A 139 -7.87 5.71 5.26
N ILE A 140 -7.65 4.50 5.78
CA ILE A 140 -8.66 3.78 6.56
C ILE A 140 -8.38 3.95 8.04
N ILE A 141 -9.39 4.45 8.76
CA ILE A 141 -9.32 4.79 10.19
C ILE A 141 -10.44 4.09 10.97
N GLY A 142 -10.38 4.12 12.30
CA GLY A 142 -11.47 3.62 13.13
C GLY A 142 -12.74 4.46 12.96
N SER A 143 -13.90 3.85 13.20
CA SER A 143 -15.20 4.54 13.13
C SER A 143 -15.34 5.68 14.15
N ASP A 144 -14.55 5.65 15.22
CA ASP A 144 -14.42 6.71 16.22
C ASP A 144 -13.41 7.82 15.82
N GLY A 145 -12.85 7.76 14.60
CA GLY A 145 -11.85 8.69 14.09
C GLY A 145 -10.42 8.43 14.56
N ARG A 146 -10.18 7.38 15.37
CA ARG A 146 -8.84 7.03 15.85
C ARG A 146 -8.01 6.36 14.78
N LEU A 147 -6.71 6.66 14.78
CA LEU A 147 -5.74 5.94 13.97
C LEU A 147 -5.54 4.55 14.59
N THR A 148 -5.89 3.52 13.85
CA THR A 148 -5.70 2.12 14.23
C THR A 148 -4.76 1.46 13.25
N GLY A 149 -4.01 0.48 13.69
CA GLY A 149 -3.13 -0.40 12.93
C GLY A 149 -2.64 0.09 11.55
N TYR A 150 -1.35 0.11 11.35
CA TYR A 150 -0.74 0.39 10.05
C TYR A 150 0.58 -0.37 9.92
N ALA A 151 0.86 -0.95 8.75
CA ALA A 151 2.08 -1.74 8.56
C ALA A 151 3.36 -0.94 8.80
N GLY A 152 3.37 0.33 8.43
CA GLY A 152 4.49 1.25 8.66
C GLY A 152 4.48 1.94 10.03
N GLY A 153 3.55 1.62 10.91
CA GLY A 153 3.38 2.28 12.21
C GLY A 153 2.48 3.51 12.16
N LEU A 154 1.95 3.91 13.32
CA LEU A 154 0.99 5.01 13.41
C LEU A 154 1.60 6.38 13.09
N GLU A 155 2.88 6.58 13.32
CA GLU A 155 3.58 7.82 12.95
C GLU A 155 3.61 8.01 11.42
N ALA A 156 3.96 6.96 10.68
CA ALA A 156 3.93 6.98 9.22
C ALA A 156 2.51 7.21 8.70
N LYS A 157 1.50 6.56 9.29
CA LYS A 157 0.09 6.76 8.92
C LYS A 157 -0.33 8.22 9.14
N ARG A 158 0.00 8.80 10.28
CA ARG A 158 -0.30 10.20 10.58
C ARG A 158 0.38 11.14 9.59
N TYR A 159 1.66 10.90 9.32
CA TYR A 159 2.42 11.70 8.35
C TYR A 159 1.74 11.71 6.97
N LEU A 160 1.35 10.54 6.45
CA LEU A 160 0.70 10.43 5.14
C LEU A 160 -0.65 11.14 5.10
N LEU A 161 -1.48 10.98 6.13
CA LEU A 161 -2.76 11.67 6.24
C LEU A 161 -2.60 13.20 6.30
N GLU A 162 -1.64 13.70 7.06
CA GLU A 162 -1.34 15.13 7.15
C GLU A 162 -0.78 15.68 5.85
N LEU A 163 0.13 14.96 5.20
CA LEU A 163 0.65 15.31 3.87
C LEU A 163 -0.49 15.55 2.87
N GLU A 164 -1.43 14.62 2.81
CA GLU A 164 -2.55 14.68 1.86
C GLU A 164 -3.55 15.79 2.21
N ARG A 165 -3.88 15.97 3.49
CA ARG A 165 -4.84 17.00 3.94
C ARG A 165 -4.33 18.42 3.66
N HIS A 166 -3.05 18.68 3.88
CA HIS A 166 -2.45 19.99 3.61
C HIS A 166 -2.37 20.30 2.12
N SER A 167 -2.26 19.28 1.26
CA SER A 167 -2.24 19.46 -0.20
C SER A 167 -3.60 19.85 -0.78
N ASN A 168 -4.70 19.63 -0.06
CA ASN A 168 -6.05 20.01 -0.49
C ASN A 168 -6.41 21.45 -0.12
N ARG A 169 -5.58 22.17 0.64
CA ARG A 169 -5.81 23.56 1.07
C ARG A 169 -5.11 24.60 0.18
N LEU A 170 -4.45 24.16 -0.88
CA LEU A 170 -3.84 24.97 -1.92
C LEU A 170 -4.68 24.90 -3.19
#